data_98a229214afd4c6897b4a165aae4c81f
#
_entry.id   98a229214afd4c6897b4a165aae4c81f
#
_cell.length_a   1.000
_cell.length_b   1.000
_cell.length_c   1.000
_cell.angle_alpha   90.00
_cell.angle_beta   90.00
_cell.angle_gamma   90.00
#
_symmetry.space_group_name_H-M   'P 1'
#
loop_
_entity.id
_entity.type
_entity.pdbx_description
1 polymer ?
#
loop_
_entity_poly.entity_id
_entity_poly.type
_entity_poly.pdbx_seq_one_letter_code
_entity_poly.pdbx_strand_id
1 'polypeptide(L)'
;TINGFLMAAIGFSLVDIFNRSERTKFFLSPVFLAVVAFCFSMTIGVLWEFFEFGADMLLHTDMQKDTFVTQFASVSLHPEGRNIPIPVNDITQTVIKTADGTVYTLGAYLDIGLIDTMKDLIVNFFGAVAFSIIGFFYIKSRGKNKFADRFIPKLMPEDDGEHI
;
A
#
# COMPACT_ATOMS: atom_id res chain seq x y z
N THR A 1 8.03 -0.04 -2.04
CA THR A 1 8.61 0.89 -1.03
C THR A 1 8.60 2.34 -1.48
N ILE A 2 8.99 2.65 -2.71
CA ILE A 2 9.04 4.03 -3.22
C ILE A 2 7.64 4.65 -3.27
N ASN A 3 6.62 3.94 -3.73
CA ASN A 3 5.26 4.45 -3.83
C ASN A 3 4.68 4.83 -2.45
N GLY A 4 4.80 3.96 -1.45
CA GLY A 4 4.34 4.25 -0.09
C GLY A 4 5.03 5.46 0.53
N PHE A 5 6.33 5.62 0.30
CA PHE A 5 7.09 6.77 0.73
C PHE A 5 6.60 8.07 0.05
N LEU A 6 6.39 8.04 -1.27
CA LEU A 6 5.92 9.20 -2.03
C LEU A 6 4.49 9.61 -1.62
N MET A 7 3.59 8.66 -1.44
CA MET A 7 2.22 8.95 -1.00
C MET A 7 2.18 9.51 0.41
N ALA A 8 3.03 9.03 1.32
CA ALA A 8 3.17 9.62 2.64
C ALA A 8 3.73 11.05 2.58
N ALA A 9 4.69 11.32 1.67
CA ALA A 9 5.22 12.66 1.44
C ALA A 9 4.15 13.63 0.93
N ILE A 10 3.31 13.20 0.00
CA ILE A 10 2.18 13.99 -0.51
C ILE A 10 1.18 14.27 0.60
N GLY A 11 0.75 13.25 1.35
CA GLY A 11 -0.18 13.41 2.47
C GLY A 11 0.33 14.36 3.53
N PHE A 12 1.60 14.22 3.90
CA PHE A 12 2.26 15.14 4.83
C PHE A 12 2.26 16.57 4.32
N SER A 13 2.64 16.78 3.06
CA SER A 13 2.71 18.13 2.47
C SER A 13 1.35 18.80 2.41
N LEU A 14 0.29 18.07 2.05
CA LEU A 14 -1.07 18.58 2.06
C LEU A 14 -1.47 19.09 3.45
N VAL A 15 -1.23 18.27 4.49
CA VAL A 15 -1.60 18.64 5.86
C VAL A 15 -0.71 19.77 6.39
N ASP A 16 0.60 19.80 6.06
CA ASP A 16 1.50 20.88 6.47
C ASP A 16 1.11 22.23 5.83
N ILE A 17 0.69 22.21 4.55
CA ILE A 17 0.14 23.39 3.87
C ILE A 17 -1.12 23.90 4.57
N PHE A 18 -2.06 23.01 4.91
CA PHE A 18 -3.25 23.38 5.67
C PHE A 18 -2.93 23.94 7.06
N ASN A 19 -1.93 23.36 7.72
CA ASN A 19 -1.50 23.75 9.07
C ASN A 19 -0.81 25.12 9.09
N ARG A 20 -0.20 25.57 7.97
CA ARG A 20 0.43 26.87 7.81
C ARG A 20 -0.52 27.96 7.30
N SER A 21 -1.70 27.60 6.84
CA SER A 21 -2.68 28.54 6.32
C SER A 21 -3.22 29.44 7.46
N GLU A 22 -3.15 30.74 7.31
CA GLU A 22 -3.69 31.71 8.28
C GLU A 22 -5.22 31.61 8.48
N ARG A 23 -5.92 30.96 7.53
CA ARG A 23 -7.38 30.71 7.60
C ARG A 23 -7.74 29.58 8.57
N THR A 24 -6.83 28.63 8.79
CA THR A 24 -7.06 27.48 9.66
C THR A 24 -6.05 27.53 10.80
N LYS A 25 -6.44 28.10 11.95
CA LYS A 25 -5.59 28.20 13.16
C LYS A 25 -5.44 26.85 13.90
N PHE A 26 -5.13 25.77 13.17
CA PHE A 26 -4.88 24.48 13.79
C PHE A 26 -3.37 24.27 13.98
N PHE A 27 -2.93 24.27 15.23
CA PHE A 27 -1.57 23.85 15.59
C PHE A 27 -1.56 22.31 15.76
N LEU A 28 -1.34 21.60 14.68
CA LEU A 28 -1.28 20.14 14.70
C LEU A 28 0.06 19.68 15.29
N SER A 29 0.01 18.70 16.19
CA SER A 29 1.22 18.15 16.78
C SER A 29 2.06 17.37 15.75
N PRO A 30 3.40 17.27 15.92
CA PRO A 30 4.24 16.46 15.04
C PRO A 30 3.80 15.00 14.93
N VAL A 31 3.30 14.43 16.03
CA VAL A 31 2.77 13.07 16.07
C VAL A 31 1.52 12.95 15.18
N PHE A 32 0.59 13.90 15.30
CA PHE A 32 -0.64 13.88 14.51
C PHE A 32 -0.34 13.95 13.00
N LEU A 33 0.57 14.85 12.59
CA LEU A 33 0.98 14.98 11.19
C LEU A 33 1.63 13.70 10.66
N ALA A 34 2.48 13.05 11.45
CA ALA A 34 3.09 11.78 11.08
C ALA A 34 2.04 10.66 10.92
N VAL A 35 1.06 10.59 11.83
CA VAL A 35 -0.04 9.61 11.75
C VAL A 35 -0.91 9.87 10.52
N VAL A 36 -1.26 11.12 10.22
CA VAL A 36 -2.05 11.45 9.03
C VAL A 36 -1.31 11.09 7.75
N ALA A 37 -0.01 11.39 7.66
CA ALA A 37 0.80 11.00 6.51
C ALA A 37 0.84 9.48 6.31
N PHE A 38 0.99 8.72 7.39
CA PHE A 38 0.93 7.26 7.37
C PHE A 38 -0.44 6.76 6.89
N CYS A 39 -1.52 7.24 7.50
CA CYS A 39 -2.88 6.82 7.13
C CYS A 39 -3.21 7.16 5.68
N PHE A 40 -2.82 8.35 5.21
CA PHE A 40 -3.02 8.75 3.82
C PHE A 40 -2.31 7.79 2.86
N SER A 41 -1.04 7.48 3.11
CA SER A 41 -0.28 6.54 2.29
C SER A 41 -0.92 5.16 2.26
N MET A 42 -1.32 4.63 3.43
CA MET A 42 -1.97 3.32 3.50
C MET A 42 -3.31 3.31 2.76
N THR A 43 -4.10 4.39 2.88
CA THR A 43 -5.38 4.51 2.16
C THR A 43 -5.19 4.47 0.65
N ILE A 44 -4.22 5.23 0.12
CA ILE A 44 -3.92 5.22 -1.32
C ILE A 44 -3.45 3.84 -1.78
N GLY A 45 -2.61 3.15 -0.99
CA GLY A 45 -2.19 1.78 -1.28
C GLY A 45 -3.37 0.81 -1.37
N VAL A 46 -4.27 0.84 -0.39
CA VAL A 46 -5.49 0.00 -0.40
C VAL A 46 -6.42 0.32 -1.57
N LEU A 47 -6.59 1.60 -1.91
CA LEU A 47 -7.40 2.00 -3.07
C LEU A 47 -6.80 1.49 -4.38
N TRP A 48 -5.48 1.43 -4.47
CA TRP A 48 -4.79 0.85 -5.62
C TRP A 48 -5.06 -0.65 -5.73
N GLU A 49 -4.96 -1.41 -4.64
CA GLU A 49 -5.31 -2.84 -4.62
C GLU A 49 -6.77 -3.09 -5.00
N PHE A 50 -7.70 -2.24 -4.55
CA PHE A 50 -9.10 -2.33 -5.00
C PHE A 50 -9.26 -2.10 -6.50
N PHE A 51 -8.47 -1.19 -7.06
CA PHE A 51 -8.47 -0.95 -8.51
C PHE A 51 -7.94 -2.16 -9.27
N GLU A 52 -6.82 -2.75 -8.86
CA GLU A 52 -6.23 -3.94 -9.48
C GLU A 52 -7.18 -5.13 -9.40
N PHE A 53 -7.72 -5.42 -8.22
CA PHE A 53 -8.73 -6.46 -8.03
C PHE A 53 -9.97 -6.22 -8.91
N GLY A 54 -10.47 -5.00 -8.98
CA GLY A 54 -11.61 -4.65 -9.81
C GLY A 54 -11.33 -4.84 -11.30
N ALA A 55 -10.14 -4.49 -11.78
CA ALA A 55 -9.72 -4.69 -13.15
C ALA A 55 -9.65 -6.19 -13.50
N ASP A 56 -9.05 -6.99 -12.60
CA ASP A 56 -8.93 -8.44 -12.83
C ASP A 56 -10.29 -9.12 -12.87
N MET A 57 -11.21 -8.76 -11.98
CA MET A 57 -12.55 -9.33 -11.92
C MET A 57 -13.48 -8.88 -13.04
N LEU A 58 -13.39 -7.63 -13.51
CA LEU A 58 -14.32 -7.06 -14.48
C LEU A 58 -13.79 -7.10 -15.92
N LEU A 59 -12.48 -6.93 -16.09
CA LEU A 59 -11.83 -6.83 -17.40
C LEU A 59 -11.05 -8.09 -17.75
N HIS A 60 -10.97 -9.08 -16.84
CA HIS A 60 -10.20 -10.32 -16.98
C HIS A 60 -8.72 -10.04 -17.29
N THR A 61 -8.17 -9.07 -16.58
CA THR A 61 -6.74 -8.76 -16.59
C THR A 61 -6.00 -9.63 -15.56
N ASP A 62 -4.71 -9.44 -15.40
CA ASP A 62 -3.86 -10.09 -14.40
C ASP A 62 -2.94 -9.00 -13.83
N MET A 63 -3.55 -8.00 -13.16
CA MET A 63 -2.83 -6.90 -12.52
C MET A 63 -2.25 -7.35 -11.18
N GLN A 64 -3.05 -8.09 -10.39
CA GLN A 64 -2.59 -8.79 -9.20
C GLN A 64 -1.92 -10.09 -9.62
N LYS A 65 -0.57 -10.09 -9.63
CA LYS A 65 0.21 -11.22 -10.16
C LYS A 65 0.02 -12.48 -9.36
N ASP A 66 -0.38 -13.53 -10.05
CA ASP A 66 -0.54 -14.85 -9.47
C ASP A 66 0.80 -15.44 -8.98
N THR A 67 0.76 -16.08 -7.83
CA THR A 67 1.92 -16.78 -7.27
C THR A 67 1.60 -18.28 -7.11
N PHE A 68 2.52 -19.13 -7.55
CA PHE A 68 2.43 -20.56 -7.28
C PHE A 68 2.83 -20.87 -5.85
N VAL A 69 1.93 -21.53 -5.11
CA VAL A 69 2.16 -21.97 -3.75
C VAL A 69 2.12 -23.50 -3.65
N THR A 70 3.01 -24.06 -2.82
CA THR A 70 3.10 -25.51 -2.61
C THR A 70 2.37 -25.99 -1.37
N GLN A 71 1.78 -25.04 -0.61
CA GLN A 71 1.02 -25.35 0.60
C GLN A 71 -0.04 -24.31 0.88
N PHE A 72 -1.16 -24.75 1.43
CA PHE A 72 -2.19 -23.88 2.02
C PHE A 72 -2.98 -24.65 3.08
N ALA A 73 -3.81 -23.95 3.85
CA ALA A 73 -4.76 -24.58 4.75
C ALA A 73 -6.17 -24.00 4.49
N SER A 74 -7.17 -24.86 4.49
CA SER A 74 -8.55 -24.43 4.28
C SER A 74 -9.54 -25.20 5.16
N VAL A 75 -10.47 -24.45 5.73
CA VAL A 75 -11.62 -25.03 6.47
C VAL A 75 -12.62 -25.70 5.52
N SER A 76 -12.67 -25.27 4.25
CA SER A 76 -13.55 -25.83 3.24
C SER A 76 -13.25 -27.28 2.88
N LEU A 77 -12.05 -27.77 3.24
CA LEU A 77 -11.64 -29.16 3.04
C LEU A 77 -12.03 -30.08 4.22
N HIS A 78 -12.62 -29.52 5.28
CA HIS A 78 -13.00 -30.33 6.43
C HIS A 78 -14.19 -31.24 6.10
N PRO A 79 -14.07 -32.58 6.25
CA PRO A 79 -15.10 -33.53 5.80
C PRO A 79 -16.45 -33.37 6.48
N GLU A 80 -16.47 -32.83 7.72
CA GLU A 80 -17.69 -32.58 8.50
C GLU A 80 -18.10 -31.10 8.48
N GLY A 81 -17.50 -30.25 7.66
CA GLY A 81 -17.82 -28.82 7.58
C GLY A 81 -17.51 -28.02 8.83
N ARG A 82 -16.63 -28.49 9.71
CA ARG A 82 -16.21 -27.76 10.91
C ARG A 82 -15.26 -26.63 10.54
N ASN A 83 -15.21 -25.60 11.36
CA ASN A 83 -14.25 -24.49 11.24
C ASN A 83 -12.85 -24.90 11.76
N ILE A 84 -12.34 -26.02 11.25
CA ILE A 84 -11.01 -26.54 11.55
C ILE A 84 -10.24 -26.62 10.21
N PRO A 85 -9.13 -25.88 10.05
CA PRO A 85 -8.39 -25.87 8.79
C PRO A 85 -7.69 -27.21 8.56
N ILE A 86 -7.80 -27.73 7.35
CA ILE A 86 -7.05 -28.90 6.88
C ILE A 86 -5.83 -28.40 6.11
N PRO A 87 -4.60 -28.69 6.55
CA PRO A 87 -3.39 -28.34 5.82
C PRO A 87 -3.19 -29.25 4.60
N VAL A 88 -2.83 -28.64 3.48
CA VAL A 88 -2.38 -29.31 2.26
C VAL A 88 -0.95 -28.89 2.04
N ASN A 89 -0.02 -29.81 2.06
CA ASN A 89 1.41 -29.56 1.90
C ASN A 89 1.96 -30.27 0.67
N ASP A 90 3.14 -29.87 0.23
CA ASP A 90 3.91 -30.51 -0.85
C ASP A 90 3.10 -30.66 -2.15
N ILE A 91 2.34 -29.61 -2.53
CA ILE A 91 1.55 -29.61 -3.75
C ILE A 91 2.51 -29.60 -4.94
N THR A 92 2.44 -30.64 -5.75
CA THR A 92 3.26 -30.83 -6.96
C THR A 92 2.49 -30.55 -8.22
N GLN A 93 1.14 -30.56 -8.15
CA GLN A 93 0.27 -30.39 -9.30
C GLN A 93 -1.14 -29.95 -8.89
N THR A 94 -1.74 -29.05 -9.69
CA THR A 94 -3.16 -28.74 -9.63
C THR A 94 -3.78 -28.95 -11.02
N VAL A 95 -4.93 -29.63 -11.07
CA VAL A 95 -5.65 -29.91 -12.31
C VAL A 95 -6.99 -29.16 -12.29
N ILE A 96 -7.16 -28.26 -13.24
CA ILE A 96 -8.40 -27.50 -13.44
C ILE A 96 -9.13 -28.12 -14.63
N LYS A 97 -10.39 -28.52 -14.46
CA LYS A 97 -11.26 -29.03 -15.52
C LYS A 97 -12.40 -28.03 -15.72
N THR A 98 -12.55 -27.53 -16.93
CA THR A 98 -13.64 -26.63 -17.32
C THR A 98 -14.85 -27.41 -17.86
N ALA A 99 -16.00 -26.76 -17.91
CA ALA A 99 -17.28 -27.37 -18.34
C ALA A 99 -17.26 -27.82 -19.80
N ASP A 100 -16.44 -27.19 -20.67
CA ASP A 100 -16.24 -27.54 -22.07
C ASP A 100 -15.30 -28.74 -22.28
N GLY A 101 -14.76 -29.29 -21.16
CA GLY A 101 -13.86 -30.43 -21.17
C GLY A 101 -12.36 -30.06 -21.27
N THR A 102 -12.03 -28.78 -21.34
CA THR A 102 -10.61 -28.34 -21.32
C THR A 102 -9.96 -28.67 -19.98
N VAL A 103 -8.70 -29.10 -20.04
CA VAL A 103 -7.92 -29.46 -18.84
C VAL A 103 -6.65 -28.64 -18.81
N TYR A 104 -6.46 -27.87 -17.71
CA TYR A 104 -5.22 -27.16 -17.41
C TYR A 104 -4.49 -27.87 -16.29
N THR A 105 -3.19 -28.08 -16.47
CA THR A 105 -2.32 -28.67 -15.46
C THR A 105 -1.26 -27.68 -15.03
N LEU A 106 -1.26 -27.33 -13.74
CA LEU A 106 -0.34 -26.36 -13.14
C LEU A 106 0.65 -27.11 -12.24
N GLY A 107 1.90 -26.64 -12.18
CA GLY A 107 2.97 -27.25 -11.38
C GLY A 107 2.83 -27.06 -9.87
N ALA A 108 1.87 -26.26 -9.39
CA ALA A 108 1.53 -26.03 -7.99
C ALA A 108 0.11 -25.43 -7.92
N TYR A 109 -0.31 -24.98 -6.73
CA TYR A 109 -1.57 -24.26 -6.56
C TYR A 109 -1.38 -22.76 -6.86
N LEU A 110 -2.30 -22.18 -7.64
CA LEU A 110 -2.29 -20.76 -8.00
C LEU A 110 -3.10 -19.97 -6.98
N ASP A 111 -2.52 -18.91 -6.40
CA ASP A 111 -3.14 -18.13 -5.32
C ASP A 111 -4.07 -17.00 -5.79
N ILE A 112 -4.15 -16.76 -7.09
CA ILE A 112 -4.97 -15.72 -7.74
C ILE A 112 -4.76 -14.31 -7.16
N GLY A 113 -3.49 -13.90 -6.98
CA GLY A 113 -3.09 -12.54 -6.63
C GLY A 113 -3.04 -12.20 -5.14
N LEU A 114 -3.43 -13.10 -4.23
CA LEU A 114 -3.42 -12.82 -2.79
C LEU A 114 -2.03 -12.44 -2.27
N ILE A 115 -0.99 -13.18 -2.68
CA ILE A 115 0.38 -12.94 -2.22
C ILE A 115 0.92 -11.64 -2.78
N ASP A 116 0.59 -11.28 -4.00
CA ASP A 116 0.98 -10.01 -4.63
C ASP A 116 0.40 -8.82 -3.87
N THR A 117 -0.93 -8.79 -3.68
CA THR A 117 -1.63 -7.82 -2.85
C THR A 117 -1.00 -7.65 -1.46
N MET A 118 -0.73 -8.76 -0.77
CA MET A 118 -0.15 -8.70 0.57
C MET A 118 1.27 -8.17 0.57
N LYS A 119 2.10 -8.53 -0.42
CA LYS A 119 3.45 -7.97 -0.58
C LYS A 119 3.41 -6.47 -0.83
N ASP A 120 2.53 -6.00 -1.69
CA ASP A 120 2.42 -4.59 -2.03
C ASP A 120 1.93 -3.75 -0.86
N LEU A 121 0.95 -4.24 -0.10
CA LEU A 121 0.51 -3.60 1.15
C LEU A 121 1.63 -3.56 2.20
N ILE A 122 2.43 -4.62 2.38
CA ILE A 122 3.56 -4.66 3.31
C ILE A 122 4.65 -3.68 2.87
N VAL A 123 4.98 -3.66 1.58
CA VAL A 123 5.97 -2.73 1.02
C VAL A 123 5.53 -1.28 1.18
N ASN A 124 4.24 -0.99 0.92
CA ASN A 124 3.64 0.32 1.15
C ASN A 124 3.70 0.72 2.63
N PHE A 125 3.38 -0.20 3.55
CA PHE A 125 3.45 0.01 4.99
C PHE A 125 4.85 0.46 5.44
N PHE A 126 5.91 -0.24 5.04
CA PHE A 126 7.28 0.14 5.41
C PHE A 126 7.69 1.50 4.81
N GLY A 127 7.27 1.81 3.59
CA GLY A 127 7.48 3.12 2.97
C GLY A 127 6.79 4.25 3.75
N ALA A 128 5.52 4.05 4.13
CA ALA A 128 4.73 4.99 4.91
C ALA A 128 5.32 5.22 6.31
N VAL A 129 5.74 4.15 7.01
CA VAL A 129 6.39 4.24 8.33
C VAL A 129 7.70 5.04 8.25
N ALA A 130 8.56 4.73 7.27
CA ALA A 130 9.84 5.41 7.11
C ALA A 130 9.64 6.91 6.88
N PHE A 131 8.73 7.30 5.99
CA PHE A 131 8.45 8.72 5.74
C PHE A 131 7.83 9.41 6.96
N SER A 132 6.90 8.76 7.65
CA SER A 132 6.24 9.34 8.84
C SER A 132 7.22 9.61 9.97
N ILE A 133 8.22 8.75 10.16
CA ILE A 133 9.31 8.96 11.11
C ILE A 133 10.15 10.18 10.70
N ILE A 134 10.52 10.29 9.43
CA ILE A 134 11.28 11.44 8.91
C ILE A 134 10.50 12.73 9.10
N GLY A 135 9.21 12.73 8.75
CA GLY A 135 8.31 13.88 8.91
C GLY A 135 8.15 14.31 10.37
N PHE A 136 8.01 13.34 11.29
CA PHE A 136 7.96 13.62 12.73
C PHE A 136 9.21 14.37 13.22
N PHE A 137 10.40 13.88 12.89
CA PHE A 137 11.65 14.53 13.30
C PHE A 137 11.86 15.89 12.63
N TYR A 138 11.43 16.04 11.39
CA TYR A 138 11.45 17.32 10.67
C TYR A 138 10.67 18.39 11.43
N ILE A 139 9.42 18.11 11.79
CA ILE A 139 8.57 19.08 12.50
C ILE A 139 9.08 19.30 13.92
N LYS A 140 9.45 18.25 14.63
CA LYS A 140 9.98 18.35 16.00
C LYS A 140 11.24 19.22 16.07
N SER A 141 12.10 19.16 15.06
CA SER A 141 13.30 20.01 14.97
C SER A 141 13.03 21.40 14.40
N ARG A 142 11.78 21.76 14.13
CA ARG A 142 11.38 23.03 13.49
C ARG A 142 12.15 23.31 12.18
N GLY A 143 12.38 22.29 11.36
CA GLY A 143 13.09 22.43 10.09
C GLY A 143 14.61 22.60 10.20
N LYS A 144 15.21 22.50 11.40
CA LYS A 144 16.67 22.56 11.55
C LYS A 144 17.40 21.28 11.12
N ASN A 145 16.67 20.20 10.89
CA ASN A 145 17.25 18.93 10.45
C ASN A 145 17.43 18.91 8.93
N LYS A 146 18.67 19.21 8.47
CA LYS A 146 19.03 19.25 7.04
C LYS A 146 18.79 17.95 6.29
N PHE A 147 18.82 16.80 6.97
CA PHE A 147 18.55 15.51 6.35
C PHE A 147 17.05 15.36 6.02
N ALA A 148 16.17 15.59 6.99
CA ALA A 148 14.74 15.51 6.78
C ALA A 148 14.23 16.57 5.78
N ASP A 149 14.86 17.73 5.72
CA ASP A 149 14.53 18.84 4.82
C ASP A 149 14.62 18.47 3.33
N ARG A 150 15.41 17.46 2.97
CA ARG A 150 15.55 16.97 1.58
C ARG A 150 14.35 16.16 1.10
N PHE A 151 13.55 15.62 2.01
CA PHE A 151 12.41 14.75 1.69
C PHE A 151 11.07 15.46 1.81
N ILE A 152 11.04 16.70 2.28
CA ILE A 152 9.82 17.47 2.46
C ILE A 152 9.66 18.43 1.28
N PRO A 153 8.60 18.33 0.49
CA PRO A 153 8.29 19.28 -0.56
C PRO A 153 8.13 20.69 0.02
N LYS A 154 8.73 21.68 -0.63
CA LYS A 154 8.64 23.10 -0.26
C LYS A 154 7.89 23.86 -1.35
N LEU A 155 7.07 24.83 -0.94
CA LEU A 155 6.54 25.80 -1.89
C LEU A 155 7.71 26.59 -2.50
N MET A 156 7.71 26.75 -3.82
CA MET A 156 8.63 27.71 -4.45
C MET A 156 8.28 29.10 -3.91
N PRO A 157 9.29 29.95 -3.65
CA PRO A 157 9.01 31.38 -3.41
C PRO A 157 8.18 31.90 -4.60
N GLU A 158 7.13 32.67 -4.31
CA GLU A 158 6.49 33.46 -5.36
C GLU A 158 7.59 34.31 -6.00
N ASP A 159 7.74 34.17 -7.29
CA ASP A 159 8.59 35.07 -8.09
C ASP A 159 7.86 36.43 -8.08
N ASP A 160 8.24 37.27 -7.14
CA ASP A 160 7.78 38.67 -7.12
C ASP A 160 8.33 39.33 -8.38
N GLY A 161 7.65 39.08 -9.51
CA GLY A 161 7.97 39.67 -10.79
C GLY A 161 7.97 41.19 -10.71
N GLU A 162 9.04 41.78 -10.21
CA GLU A 162 9.41 43.14 -10.55
C GLU A 162 9.72 43.18 -12.03
N HIS A 163 8.67 43.35 -12.82
CA HIS A 163 8.84 43.84 -14.17
C HIS A 163 8.89 45.39 -14.07
N ILE A 164 10.12 45.88 -14.24
CA ILE A 164 10.46 47.23 -14.61
C ILE A 164 9.79 47.58 -15.96
#